data_c5fd6985a1733b72713b197f69637112
#
_entry.id   c5fd6985a1733b72713b197f69637112
#
_cell.length_a   1.000
_cell.length_b   1.000
_cell.length_c   1.000
_cell.angle_alpha   90.00
_cell.angle_beta   90.00
_cell.angle_gamma   90.00
#
_symmetry.space_group_name_H-M   'P 1'
#
loop_
_entity.id
_entity.type
_entity.pdbx_description
1 polymer ?
#
loop_
_entity_poly.entity_id
_entity_poly.type
_entity_poly.pdbx_seq_one_letter_code
_entity_poly.pdbx_strand_id
1 'polypeptide(L)'
;GQASSFVAQMSSYSGLSPNVVVSLVQQQNGQGLAVIARGCGISKQDFSNMFVLVRRVFDKTETVSPEHALKAHEYFDKITVEIARKILSRSQH
;
A
#
# COMPACT_ATOMS: atom_id res chain seq x y z
N GLY A 1 -6.31 -15.78 -7.56
CA GLY A 1 -6.22 -15.79 -6.10
C GLY A 1 -6.44 -14.42 -5.49
N GLN A 2 -6.39 -14.35 -4.17
CA GLN A 2 -6.64 -13.11 -3.45
C GLN A 2 -5.64 -12.01 -3.81
N ALA A 3 -4.38 -12.36 -4.05
CA ALA A 3 -3.37 -11.40 -4.44
C ALA A 3 -3.71 -10.74 -5.77
N SER A 4 -4.15 -11.52 -6.75
CA SER A 4 -4.53 -10.99 -8.06
C SER A 4 -5.71 -10.04 -7.98
N SER A 5 -6.73 -10.39 -7.17
CA SER A 5 -7.89 -9.53 -6.97
C SER A 5 -7.50 -8.21 -6.31
N PHE A 6 -6.66 -8.27 -5.28
CA PHE A 6 -6.18 -7.08 -4.59
C PHE A 6 -5.41 -6.16 -5.54
N VAL A 7 -4.47 -6.73 -6.30
CA VAL A 7 -3.66 -5.95 -7.24
C VAL A 7 -4.54 -5.31 -8.32
N ALA A 8 -5.52 -6.05 -8.83
CA ALA A 8 -6.45 -5.53 -9.84
C ALA A 8 -7.25 -4.36 -9.31
N GLN A 9 -7.76 -4.45 -8.08
CA GLN A 9 -8.51 -3.38 -7.44
C GLN A 9 -7.64 -2.15 -7.22
N MET A 10 -6.43 -2.33 -6.70
CA MET A 10 -5.53 -1.21 -6.45
C MET A 10 -5.07 -0.56 -7.75
N SER A 11 -4.85 -1.35 -8.78
CA SER A 11 -4.50 -0.83 -10.11
C SER A 11 -5.64 0.05 -10.65
N SER A 12 -6.88 -0.40 -10.52
CA SER A 12 -8.05 0.35 -10.95
C SER A 12 -8.20 1.66 -10.18
N TYR A 13 -8.02 1.63 -8.85
CA TYR A 13 -8.14 2.82 -8.00
C TYR A 13 -7.05 3.85 -8.25
N SER A 14 -5.82 3.40 -8.39
CA SER A 14 -4.67 4.29 -8.44
C SER A 14 -4.32 4.74 -9.85
N GLY A 15 -4.81 4.03 -10.87
CA GLY A 15 -4.40 4.27 -12.25
C GLY A 15 -3.02 3.72 -12.58
N LEU A 16 -2.39 3.01 -11.65
CA LEU A 16 -1.08 2.40 -11.86
C LEU A 16 -1.22 1.03 -12.53
N SER A 17 -0.18 0.61 -13.23
CA SER A 17 -0.15 -0.73 -13.80
C SER A 17 -0.07 -1.78 -12.69
N PRO A 18 -0.56 -3.01 -12.93
CA PRO A 18 -0.46 -4.06 -11.91
C PRO A 18 0.96 -4.34 -11.44
N ASN A 19 1.94 -4.27 -12.33
CA ASN A 19 3.35 -4.48 -11.97
C ASN A 19 3.85 -3.44 -10.98
N VAL A 20 3.47 -2.18 -11.18
CA VAL A 20 3.85 -1.09 -10.28
C VAL A 20 3.17 -1.29 -8.91
N VAL A 21 1.89 -1.67 -8.90
CA VAL A 21 1.17 -1.95 -7.66
C VAL A 21 1.87 -3.06 -6.88
N VAL A 22 2.21 -4.17 -7.52
CA VAL A 22 2.91 -5.28 -6.86
C VAL A 22 4.22 -4.80 -6.25
N SER A 23 5.00 -4.05 -7.01
CA SER A 23 6.28 -3.53 -6.53
C SER A 23 6.12 -2.67 -5.27
N LEU A 24 5.10 -1.81 -5.24
CA LEU A 24 4.87 -0.93 -4.11
C LEU A 24 4.35 -1.67 -2.88
N VAL A 25 3.40 -2.59 -3.06
CA VAL A 25 2.78 -3.27 -1.91
C VAL A 25 3.67 -4.34 -1.30
N GLN A 26 4.68 -4.82 -2.02
CA GLN A 26 5.60 -5.81 -1.49
C GLN A 26 6.63 -5.25 -0.54
N GLN A 27 6.74 -3.93 -0.42
CA GLN A 27 7.66 -3.32 0.53
C GLN A 27 7.26 -3.66 1.97
N GLN A 28 8.18 -4.27 2.71
CA GLN A 28 7.88 -4.80 4.05
C GLN A 28 7.51 -3.73 5.05
N ASN A 29 8.07 -2.53 4.91
CA ASN A 29 7.80 -1.41 5.81
C ASN A 29 6.47 -0.71 5.52
N GLY A 30 5.73 -1.17 4.50
CA GLY A 30 4.42 -0.62 4.17
C GLY A 30 4.43 0.76 3.53
N GLN A 31 5.59 1.29 3.20
CA GLN A 31 5.68 2.65 2.63
C GLN A 31 4.97 2.74 1.28
N GLY A 32 5.21 1.76 0.40
CA GLY A 32 4.56 1.74 -0.91
C GLY A 32 3.04 1.68 -0.81
N LEU A 33 2.54 0.83 0.09
CA LEU A 33 1.10 0.72 0.32
C LEU A 33 0.54 2.03 0.89
N ALA A 34 1.28 2.67 1.80
CA ALA A 34 0.86 3.95 2.38
C ALA A 34 0.76 5.03 1.31
N VAL A 35 1.70 5.07 0.37
CA VAL A 35 1.66 6.02 -0.74
C VAL A 35 0.40 5.83 -1.59
N ILE A 36 0.08 4.57 -1.94
CA ILE A 36 -1.11 4.27 -2.73
C ILE A 36 -2.37 4.67 -1.95
N ALA A 37 -2.45 4.26 -0.69
CA ALA A 37 -3.62 4.53 0.13
C ALA A 37 -3.84 6.02 0.32
N ARG A 38 -2.78 6.76 0.63
CA ARG A 38 -2.88 8.20 0.85
C ARG A 38 -3.27 8.94 -0.43
N GLY A 39 -2.67 8.55 -1.55
CA GLY A 39 -2.97 9.16 -2.84
C GLY A 39 -4.38 8.87 -3.33
N CYS A 40 -4.96 7.74 -2.94
CA CYS A 40 -6.33 7.37 -3.30
C CYS A 40 -7.38 7.87 -2.30
N GLY A 41 -6.95 8.51 -1.22
CA GLY A 41 -7.88 9.03 -0.21
C GLY A 41 -8.44 7.97 0.73
N ILE A 42 -7.74 6.86 0.88
CA ILE A 42 -8.15 5.78 1.78
C ILE A 42 -7.92 6.20 3.23
N SER A 43 -8.86 5.87 4.13
CA SER A 43 -8.75 6.20 5.54
C SER A 43 -7.62 5.42 6.20
N LYS A 44 -7.14 5.93 7.34
CA LYS A 44 -6.10 5.25 8.11
C LYS A 44 -6.54 3.87 8.58
N GLN A 45 -7.81 3.74 8.99
CA GLN A 45 -8.34 2.45 9.43
C GLN A 45 -8.35 1.43 8.29
N ASP A 46 -8.79 1.84 7.11
CA ASP A 46 -8.79 0.97 5.94
C ASP A 46 -7.37 0.63 5.52
N PHE A 47 -6.45 1.59 5.60
CA PHE A 47 -5.04 1.32 5.34
C PHE A 47 -4.48 0.27 6.29
N SER A 48 -4.82 0.35 7.58
CA SER A 48 -4.39 -0.63 8.57
C SER A 48 -4.85 -2.04 8.20
N ASN A 49 -6.12 -2.18 7.82
CA ASN A 49 -6.68 -3.47 7.40
C ASN A 49 -5.99 -3.98 6.13
N MET A 50 -5.73 -3.10 5.18
CA MET A 50 -5.04 -3.45 3.95
C MET A 50 -3.60 -3.91 4.22
N PHE A 51 -2.91 -3.24 5.14
CA PHE A 51 -1.54 -3.61 5.49
C PHE A 51 -1.47 -5.04 6.02
N VAL A 52 -2.37 -5.41 6.92
CA VAL A 52 -2.43 -6.76 7.46
C VAL A 52 -2.73 -7.78 6.34
N LEU A 53 -3.70 -7.47 5.50
CA LEU A 53 -4.07 -8.35 4.39
C LEU A 53 -2.91 -8.56 3.42
N VAL A 54 -2.21 -7.50 3.07
CA VAL A 54 -1.07 -7.57 2.15
C VAL A 54 0.04 -8.42 2.73
N ARG A 55 0.36 -8.26 4.02
CA ARG A 55 1.41 -9.08 4.63
C ARG A 55 1.05 -10.56 4.61
N ARG A 56 -0.21 -10.90 4.87
CA ARG A 56 -0.67 -12.29 4.83
C ARG A 56 -0.60 -12.88 3.43
N VAL A 57 -1.01 -12.11 2.44
CA VAL A 57 -1.11 -12.60 1.06
C VAL A 57 0.26 -12.71 0.40
N PHE A 58 1.11 -11.69 0.57
CA PHE A 58 2.40 -11.66 -0.13
C PHE A 58 3.52 -12.31 0.65
N ASP A 59 3.55 -12.14 1.96
CA ASP A 59 4.62 -12.71 2.79
C ASP A 59 4.26 -14.09 3.33
N LYS A 60 2.98 -14.47 3.25
CA LYS A 60 2.47 -15.74 3.78
C LYS A 60 2.77 -15.90 5.27
N THR A 61 2.84 -14.79 5.99
CA THR A 61 3.05 -14.81 7.44
C THR A 61 1.71 -14.71 8.14
N GLU A 62 1.57 -15.41 9.27
CA GLU A 62 0.34 -15.37 10.06
C GLU A 62 0.27 -14.15 10.94
N THR A 63 1.41 -13.57 11.28
CA THR A 63 1.48 -12.41 12.17
C THR A 63 2.25 -11.28 11.49
N VAL A 64 1.80 -10.05 11.78
CA VAL A 64 2.46 -8.85 11.30
C VAL A 64 3.34 -8.32 12.42
N SER A 65 4.61 -7.98 12.12
CA SER A 65 5.51 -7.39 13.08
C SER A 65 4.93 -6.06 13.59
N PRO A 66 4.76 -5.88 14.93
CA PRO A 66 4.28 -4.60 15.45
C PRO A 66 5.16 -3.42 15.03
N GLU A 67 6.46 -3.65 14.92
CA GLU A 67 7.41 -2.61 14.49
C GLU A 67 7.13 -2.15 13.06
N HIS A 68 6.91 -3.10 12.15
CA HIS A 68 6.59 -2.76 10.75
C HIS A 68 5.24 -2.04 10.65
N ALA A 69 4.25 -2.50 11.42
CA ALA A 69 2.93 -1.86 11.44
C ALA A 69 3.03 -0.43 11.96
N LEU A 70 3.80 -0.20 13.02
CA LEU A 70 3.99 1.13 13.57
C LEU A 70 4.66 2.07 12.56
N LYS A 71 5.71 1.60 11.90
CA LYS A 71 6.40 2.41 10.89
C LYS A 71 5.49 2.74 9.70
N ALA A 72 4.67 1.78 9.28
CA ALA A 72 3.72 2.00 8.19
C ALA A 72 2.71 3.08 8.55
N HIS A 73 2.16 3.03 9.78
CA HIS A 73 1.20 4.02 10.24
C HIS A 73 1.84 5.40 10.40
N GLU A 74 3.05 5.47 10.93
CA GLU A 74 3.78 6.74 11.05
C GLU A 74 4.02 7.36 9.68
N TYR A 75 4.43 6.56 8.71
CA TYR A 75 4.65 7.04 7.35
C TYR A 75 3.35 7.52 6.72
N PHE A 76 2.26 6.79 6.90
CA PHE A 76 0.95 7.19 6.41
C PHE A 76 0.55 8.56 6.96
N ASP A 77 0.80 8.81 8.25
CA ASP A 77 0.47 10.08 8.88
C ASP A 77 1.35 11.23 8.39
N LYS A 78 2.61 10.96 8.08
CA LYS A 78 3.57 11.99 7.66
C LYS A 78 3.38 12.41 6.21
N ILE A 79 3.02 11.47 5.34
CA ILE A 79 2.90 11.76 3.92
C ILE A 79 1.57 12.47 3.64
N THR A 80 1.62 13.56 2.87
CA THR A 80 0.40 14.25 2.45
C THR A 80 -0.17 13.61 1.19
N VAL A 81 -1.46 13.88 0.93
CA VAL A 81 -2.11 13.40 -0.29
C VAL A 81 -1.37 13.94 -1.52
N GLU A 82 -0.94 15.19 -1.49
CA GLU A 82 -0.23 15.81 -2.60
C GLU A 82 1.10 15.11 -2.89
N ILE A 83 1.88 14.83 -1.84
CA ILE A 83 3.15 14.13 -2.00
C ILE A 83 2.92 12.72 -2.51
N ALA A 84 1.92 12.04 -1.97
CA ALA A 84 1.59 10.68 -2.40
C ALA A 84 1.22 10.67 -3.89
N ARG A 85 0.41 11.61 -4.34
CA ARG A 85 0.02 11.71 -5.75
C ARG A 85 1.21 11.99 -6.66
N LYS A 86 2.16 12.83 -6.20
CA LYS A 86 3.38 13.08 -6.96
C LYS A 86 4.22 11.81 -7.13
N ILE A 87 4.37 11.03 -6.05
CA ILE A 87 5.10 9.79 -6.11
C ILE A 87 4.43 8.81 -7.05
N LEU A 88 3.10 8.66 -6.97
CA LEU A 88 2.36 7.77 -7.84
C LEU A 88 2.47 8.20 -9.31
N SER A 89 2.42 9.49 -9.58
CA SER A 89 2.57 10.02 -10.93
C SER A 89 3.92 9.64 -11.52
N ARG A 90 4.99 9.73 -10.74
CA ARG A 90 6.32 9.34 -11.17
C ARG A 90 6.45 7.83 -11.40
N SER A 91 5.71 7.05 -10.61
CA SER A 91 5.76 5.59 -10.70
C SER A 91 5.02 5.02 -11.89
N GLN A 92 4.26 5.84 -12.62
CA GLN A 92 3.53 5.40 -13.81
C GLN A 92 4.41 5.24 -15.05
N HIS A 93 5.65 5.64 -14.99
CA HIS A 93 6.56 5.58 -16.14
C HIS A 93 7.39 4.31 -16.22
#